data_02a14b570dc57f87ca936e20d36c9465
#
_entry.id   02a14b570dc57f87ca936e20d36c9465
#
_cell.length_a   1.000
_cell.length_b   1.000
_cell.length_c   1.000
_cell.angle_alpha   90.00
_cell.angle_beta   90.00
_cell.angle_gamma   90.00
#
_symmetry.space_group_name_H-M   'P 1'
#
loop_
_entity.id
_entity.type
_entity.pdbx_description
1 polymer ?
#
loop_
_entity_poly.entity_id
_entity_poly.type
_entity_poly.pdbx_seq_one_letter_code
_entity_poly.pdbx_strand_id
1 'polypeptide(L)'
;MGARASENPEVYHVTTLESTGPGSLTEAVSKSNRIVVFDVGGTISYDKWKQLRIESNTTILGQTAPGEGITIEGTDLSDFAGKSNIIIRYLKIRPGDRLEKEVDGISMQYISDVIIDHCSVSWAVDELVSVYSGSSENQRYELGKNVTVQNCLMSEALNLSRHQKGEHGYGSIFGTDNSTLYHNVYAHNKSRNPAIYREIQNVNVANNVIYDWGGTASYGGQPHSINYLTFKPCTVNYVNNFYRWGPSSGAEVRNVFYNIENETPDISKSSFYFSGNVIDGVDTITNDNLIGVTNLNNAVILDKPIDLGEYEVPQETAFDTYNSILDTVGASIPKRDAIDAKVITDIKNGTGHIINSPKEVGGYINSEPVYRRFEISQDWKEKNGMGSYAESDIVSEGKWKGYTWIEAYVYNMDEMSGRPTNPDVVVQSPAIAANQD
;
A
#
# COMPACT_ATOMS: atom_id res chain seq x y z
N MET A 1 4.69 8.19 14.31
CA MET A 1 3.97 8.28 13.03
C MET A 1 2.46 8.14 13.29
N GLY A 2 1.60 8.53 12.36
CA GLY A 2 0.16 8.56 12.54
C GLY A 2 -0.30 9.64 13.53
N ALA A 3 -1.50 9.47 14.07
CA ALA A 3 -2.10 10.45 15.01
C ALA A 3 -1.26 10.69 16.27
N ARG A 4 -0.52 9.69 16.73
CA ARG A 4 0.38 9.79 17.89
C ARG A 4 1.59 10.73 17.66
N ALA A 5 1.80 11.25 16.45
CA ALA A 5 2.74 12.32 16.21
C ALA A 5 2.29 13.66 16.81
N SER A 6 1.02 13.78 17.23
CA SER A 6 0.48 14.92 17.95
C SER A 6 0.42 14.63 19.46
N GLU A 7 0.46 15.68 20.27
CA GLU A 7 0.43 15.55 21.75
C GLU A 7 -0.90 15.02 22.29
N ASN A 8 -2.02 15.33 21.62
CA ASN A 8 -3.36 14.96 22.08
C ASN A 8 -4.25 14.61 20.87
N PRO A 9 -4.14 13.39 20.32
CA PRO A 9 -4.99 12.98 19.20
C PRO A 9 -6.45 12.77 19.66
N GLU A 10 -7.39 13.17 18.81
CA GLU A 10 -8.82 12.89 19.01
C GLU A 10 -9.15 11.47 18.53
N VAL A 11 -9.81 10.66 19.37
CA VAL A 11 -10.43 9.42 18.89
C VAL A 11 -11.76 9.77 18.25
N TYR A 12 -11.86 9.57 16.94
CA TYR A 12 -13.08 9.87 16.17
C TYR A 12 -13.78 8.58 15.74
N HIS A 13 -15.05 8.44 16.09
CA HIS A 13 -15.88 7.31 15.73
C HIS A 13 -16.66 7.58 14.44
N VAL A 14 -16.43 6.76 13.41
CA VAL A 14 -17.29 6.73 12.23
C VAL A 14 -18.54 5.94 12.54
N THR A 15 -19.68 6.62 12.52
CA THR A 15 -20.97 6.08 12.98
C THR A 15 -21.99 5.91 11.86
N THR A 16 -21.66 6.31 10.64
CA THR A 16 -22.54 6.20 9.47
C THR A 16 -21.75 5.79 8.21
N LEU A 17 -22.42 5.11 7.29
CA LEU A 17 -21.91 4.80 5.95
C LEU A 17 -22.22 5.90 4.92
N GLU A 18 -22.84 7.00 5.34
CA GLU A 18 -23.04 8.16 4.47
C GLU A 18 -21.70 8.70 3.97
N SER A 19 -21.63 9.05 2.71
CA SER A 19 -20.39 9.56 2.08
C SER A 19 -19.93 10.89 2.67
N THR A 20 -20.82 11.69 3.28
CA THR A 20 -20.51 13.00 3.86
C THR A 20 -21.41 13.30 5.06
N GLY A 21 -21.07 14.33 5.83
CA GLY A 21 -21.84 14.79 6.99
C GLY A 21 -21.30 14.28 8.33
N PRO A 22 -21.97 14.64 9.43
CA PRO A 22 -21.54 14.27 10.76
C PRO A 22 -21.45 12.75 10.96
N GLY A 23 -20.35 12.28 11.54
CA GLY A 23 -20.10 10.86 11.78
C GLY A 23 -19.62 10.07 10.55
N SER A 24 -19.46 10.70 9.38
CA SER A 24 -18.93 10.04 8.18
C SER A 24 -17.41 9.91 8.18
N LEU A 25 -16.88 9.00 7.36
CA LEU A 25 -15.43 8.88 7.12
C LEU A 25 -14.85 10.18 6.53
N THR A 26 -15.57 10.85 5.63
CA THR A 26 -15.15 12.15 5.06
C THR A 26 -14.93 13.19 6.16
N GLU A 27 -15.81 13.27 7.15
CA GLU A 27 -15.61 14.18 8.28
C GLU A 27 -14.45 13.72 9.17
N ALA A 28 -14.35 12.41 9.41
CA ALA A 28 -13.30 11.84 10.24
C ALA A 28 -11.90 12.25 9.77
N VAL A 29 -11.63 12.16 8.46
CA VAL A 29 -10.31 12.41 7.88
C VAL A 29 -10.07 13.87 7.47
N SER A 30 -11.06 14.74 7.62
CA SER A 30 -11.00 16.16 7.23
C SER A 30 -10.23 17.06 8.19
N LYS A 31 -9.81 16.53 9.34
CA LYS A 31 -9.05 17.26 10.37
C LYS A 31 -7.84 16.43 10.80
N SER A 32 -6.75 17.12 11.06
CA SER A 32 -5.53 16.52 11.60
C SER A 32 -5.70 16.00 13.03
N ASN A 33 -4.74 15.19 13.46
CA ASN A 33 -4.58 14.70 14.82
C ASN A 33 -5.74 13.78 15.26
N ARG A 34 -6.14 12.83 14.39
CA ARG A 34 -7.23 11.90 14.67
C ARG A 34 -6.82 10.44 14.57
N ILE A 35 -7.33 9.68 15.53
CA ILE A 35 -7.41 8.22 15.46
C ILE A 35 -8.83 7.86 15.07
N VAL A 36 -9.00 7.33 13.87
CA VAL A 36 -10.31 7.01 13.29
C VAL A 36 -10.62 5.54 13.53
N VAL A 37 -11.71 5.30 14.24
CA VAL A 37 -12.26 3.97 14.50
C VAL A 37 -13.70 3.90 13.98
N PHE A 38 -14.24 2.69 13.82
CA PHE A 38 -15.52 2.49 13.16
C PHE A 38 -16.51 1.77 14.07
N ASP A 39 -17.65 2.40 14.29
CA ASP A 39 -18.82 1.83 14.97
C ASP A 39 -19.81 1.19 13.96
N VAL A 40 -19.49 1.28 12.68
CA VAL A 40 -20.29 0.74 11.57
C VAL A 40 -19.40 0.00 10.59
N GLY A 41 -19.89 -1.10 10.03
CA GLY A 41 -19.26 -1.82 8.92
C GLY A 41 -20.20 -1.93 7.73
N GLY A 42 -19.63 -1.92 6.53
CA GLY A 42 -20.36 -1.94 5.28
C GLY A 42 -19.72 -1.11 4.19
N THR A 43 -20.50 -0.72 3.20
CA THR A 43 -20.01 0.02 2.03
C THR A 43 -20.36 1.51 2.13
N ILE A 44 -19.34 2.36 2.02
CA ILE A 44 -19.47 3.80 1.85
C ILE A 44 -19.45 4.09 0.36
N SER A 45 -20.61 4.40 -0.23
CA SER A 45 -20.75 4.70 -1.65
C SER A 45 -20.81 6.19 -1.93
N TYR A 46 -20.01 6.64 -2.90
CA TYR A 46 -20.04 8.01 -3.39
C TYR A 46 -20.77 8.04 -4.74
N ASP A 47 -21.91 8.71 -4.80
CA ASP A 47 -22.71 8.90 -6.05
C ASP A 47 -22.07 9.90 -7.00
N LYS A 48 -21.20 10.75 -6.49
CA LYS A 48 -20.42 11.72 -7.26
C LYS A 48 -18.98 11.67 -6.77
N TRP A 49 -18.05 11.66 -7.70
CA TRP A 49 -16.65 11.69 -7.34
C TRP A 49 -16.31 12.91 -6.49
N LYS A 50 -15.69 12.66 -5.36
CA LYS A 50 -15.14 13.67 -4.46
C LYS A 50 -13.93 13.07 -3.77
N GLN A 51 -12.77 13.68 -3.97
CA GLN A 51 -11.55 13.22 -3.28
C GLN A 51 -11.76 13.05 -1.79
N LEU A 52 -11.46 11.87 -1.29
CA LEU A 52 -11.40 11.61 0.15
C LEU A 52 -9.99 11.97 0.64
N ARG A 53 -9.83 13.22 1.08
CA ARG A 53 -8.54 13.78 1.52
C ARG A 53 -8.29 13.47 2.98
N ILE A 54 -7.08 12.96 3.27
CA ILE A 54 -6.66 12.62 4.62
C ILE A 54 -5.72 13.70 5.12
N GLU A 55 -6.07 14.33 6.24
CA GLU A 55 -5.22 15.33 6.89
C GLU A 55 -4.04 14.68 7.62
N SER A 56 -2.97 15.48 7.85
CA SER A 56 -1.76 15.01 8.56
C SER A 56 -2.05 14.53 9.98
N ASN A 57 -1.17 13.71 10.52
CA ASN A 57 -1.29 13.13 11.86
C ASN A 57 -2.60 12.33 12.02
N THR A 58 -2.89 11.45 11.09
CA THR A 58 -4.11 10.63 11.08
C THR A 58 -3.77 9.15 11.11
N THR A 59 -4.41 8.39 12.00
CA THR A 59 -4.40 6.93 12.03
C THR A 59 -5.79 6.41 11.73
N ILE A 60 -5.97 5.60 10.68
CA ILE A 60 -7.24 4.97 10.33
C ILE A 60 -7.15 3.48 10.63
N LEU A 61 -8.00 3.01 11.53
CA LEU A 61 -8.03 1.63 12.02
C LEU A 61 -9.27 0.88 11.48
N GLY A 62 -9.26 0.51 10.21
CA GLY A 62 -10.38 -0.15 9.53
C GLY A 62 -10.77 -1.49 10.14
N GLN A 63 -9.85 -2.19 10.82
CA GLN A 63 -10.11 -3.45 11.51
C GLN A 63 -11.02 -3.32 12.74
N THR A 64 -11.30 -2.11 13.19
CA THR A 64 -12.27 -1.85 14.29
C THR A 64 -13.72 -1.96 13.84
N ALA A 65 -13.98 -1.85 12.55
CA ALA A 65 -15.31 -1.94 11.97
C ALA A 65 -15.94 -3.33 12.21
N PRO A 66 -17.24 -3.41 12.50
CA PRO A 66 -17.94 -4.69 12.59
C PRO A 66 -18.20 -5.32 11.21
N GLY A 67 -18.72 -6.54 11.20
CA GLY A 67 -19.12 -7.26 10.00
C GLY A 67 -17.93 -7.65 9.10
N GLU A 68 -17.95 -7.23 7.87
CA GLU A 68 -16.86 -7.46 6.90
C GLU A 68 -15.91 -6.25 6.76
N GLY A 69 -15.96 -5.29 7.71
CA GLY A 69 -15.12 -4.10 7.66
C GLY A 69 -15.71 -2.99 6.78
N ILE A 70 -14.85 -2.09 6.28
CA ILE A 70 -15.25 -0.94 5.46
C ILE A 70 -14.81 -1.14 4.01
N THR A 71 -15.76 -0.99 3.10
CA THR A 71 -15.52 -0.83 1.66
C THR A 71 -15.85 0.59 1.22
N ILE A 72 -14.99 1.21 0.40
CA ILE A 72 -15.16 2.55 -0.15
C ILE A 72 -15.32 2.41 -1.67
N GLU A 73 -16.41 2.91 -2.22
CA GLU A 73 -16.75 2.85 -3.65
C GLU A 73 -17.03 4.23 -4.24
N GLY A 74 -16.73 4.41 -5.52
CA GLY A 74 -17.03 5.64 -6.26
C GLY A 74 -16.11 6.82 -5.94
N THR A 75 -15.02 6.58 -5.22
CA THR A 75 -14.02 7.60 -4.92
C THR A 75 -12.66 6.96 -4.66
N ASP A 76 -11.64 7.80 -4.59
CA ASP A 76 -10.25 7.46 -4.26
C ASP A 76 -9.84 8.09 -2.91
N LEU A 77 -8.90 7.44 -2.23
CA LEU A 77 -8.16 8.10 -1.16
C LEU A 77 -7.02 8.88 -1.79
N SER A 78 -7.09 10.22 -1.76
CA SER A 78 -6.09 11.02 -2.46
C SER A 78 -5.70 12.28 -1.71
N ASP A 79 -4.42 12.62 -1.78
CA ASP A 79 -3.90 13.91 -1.35
C ASP A 79 -2.73 14.34 -2.23
N PHE A 80 -2.73 15.62 -2.62
CA PHE A 80 -1.70 16.24 -3.45
C PHE A 80 -1.07 17.46 -2.76
N ALA A 81 -1.12 17.52 -1.43
CA ALA A 81 -0.80 18.72 -0.66
C ALA A 81 0.32 18.54 0.36
N GLY A 82 1.16 17.52 0.21
CA GLY A 82 2.33 17.35 1.09
C GLY A 82 1.98 16.98 2.54
N LYS A 83 1.01 16.12 2.73
CA LYS A 83 0.62 15.63 4.06
C LYS A 83 1.63 14.65 4.62
N SER A 84 1.61 14.49 5.95
CA SER A 84 2.55 13.61 6.65
C SER A 84 1.95 12.93 7.88
N ASN A 85 2.65 11.92 8.38
CA ASN A 85 2.25 11.16 9.56
C ASN A 85 0.86 10.51 9.39
N ILE A 86 0.70 9.66 8.37
CA ILE A 86 -0.55 8.99 8.07
C ILE A 86 -0.37 7.47 8.17
N ILE A 87 -1.29 6.82 8.85
CA ILE A 87 -1.40 5.35 8.91
C ILE A 87 -2.79 4.95 8.44
N ILE A 88 -2.86 4.08 7.42
CA ILE A 88 -4.12 3.56 6.86
C ILE A 88 -4.08 2.05 6.96
N ARG A 89 -5.05 1.44 7.64
CA ARG A 89 -5.08 0.00 7.84
C ARG A 89 -6.45 -0.61 7.56
N TYR A 90 -6.46 -1.78 6.94
CA TYR A 90 -7.62 -2.66 6.76
C TYR A 90 -8.83 -2.01 6.09
N LEU A 91 -8.61 -1.15 5.12
CA LEU A 91 -9.69 -0.62 4.27
C LEU A 91 -9.73 -1.35 2.93
N LYS A 92 -10.92 -1.50 2.37
CA LYS A 92 -11.15 -1.93 1.00
C LYS A 92 -11.49 -0.72 0.15
N ILE A 93 -10.68 -0.40 -0.84
CA ILE A 93 -10.85 0.75 -1.71
C ILE A 93 -11.12 0.24 -3.13
N ARG A 94 -12.32 0.48 -3.61
CA ARG A 94 -12.85 -0.03 -4.89
C ARG A 94 -13.58 1.07 -5.65
N PRO A 95 -12.86 2.03 -6.25
CA PRO A 95 -13.49 3.15 -6.98
C PRO A 95 -14.48 2.66 -8.02
N GLY A 96 -14.08 1.68 -8.81
CA GLY A 96 -14.90 1.05 -9.84
C GLY A 96 -15.18 1.95 -11.03
N ASP A 97 -16.07 1.47 -11.90
CA ASP A 97 -16.42 2.09 -13.18
C ASP A 97 -17.78 2.78 -13.19
N ARG A 98 -18.45 2.90 -12.04
CA ARG A 98 -19.78 3.53 -11.94
C ARG A 98 -19.76 5.04 -12.26
N LEU A 99 -18.72 5.71 -11.78
CA LEU A 99 -18.52 7.12 -12.08
C LEU A 99 -17.62 7.26 -13.33
N GLU A 100 -17.98 8.21 -14.19
CA GLU A 100 -17.19 8.48 -15.40
C GLU A 100 -15.96 9.31 -15.06
N LYS A 101 -15.04 8.70 -14.30
CA LYS A 101 -13.82 9.34 -13.81
C LYS A 101 -12.64 8.39 -13.87
N GLU A 102 -11.52 8.88 -14.37
CA GLU A 102 -10.23 8.19 -14.27
C GLU A 102 -9.68 8.45 -12.86
N VAL A 103 -9.67 7.43 -12.03
CA VAL A 103 -9.19 7.53 -10.65
C VAL A 103 -8.34 6.33 -10.28
N ASP A 104 -7.34 6.62 -9.46
CA ASP A 104 -6.60 5.62 -8.72
C ASP A 104 -7.44 5.05 -7.57
N GLY A 105 -6.96 4.00 -6.93
CA GLY A 105 -7.54 3.56 -5.66
C GLY A 105 -7.03 4.43 -4.51
N ILE A 106 -5.71 4.54 -4.38
CA ILE A 106 -5.01 5.44 -3.47
C ILE A 106 -4.04 6.28 -4.29
N SER A 107 -4.15 7.61 -4.22
CA SER A 107 -3.28 8.53 -4.97
C SER A 107 -2.75 9.63 -4.07
N MET A 108 -1.46 9.55 -3.72
CA MET A 108 -0.85 10.48 -2.78
C MET A 108 0.44 11.06 -3.34
N GLN A 109 0.54 12.39 -3.35
CA GLN A 109 1.72 13.07 -3.87
C GLN A 109 2.38 13.96 -2.80
N TYR A 110 3.71 14.02 -2.85
CA TYR A 110 4.54 14.83 -1.93
C TYR A 110 4.34 14.51 -0.45
N ILE A 111 3.94 13.28 -0.14
CA ILE A 111 3.68 12.83 1.23
C ILE A 111 4.93 12.32 1.91
N SER A 112 4.95 12.39 3.25
CA SER A 112 6.04 11.85 4.05
C SER A 112 5.53 11.13 5.29
N ASP A 113 6.29 10.12 5.74
CA ASP A 113 5.96 9.37 6.95
C ASP A 113 4.57 8.72 6.86
N VAL A 114 4.38 7.84 5.87
CA VAL A 114 3.09 7.19 5.58
C VAL A 114 3.23 5.67 5.60
N ILE A 115 2.29 5.00 6.24
CA ILE A 115 2.12 3.55 6.18
C ILE A 115 0.73 3.22 5.64
N ILE A 116 0.68 2.40 4.58
CA ILE A 116 -0.53 1.76 4.08
C ILE A 116 -0.36 0.26 4.33
N ASP A 117 -1.18 -0.29 5.21
CA ASP A 117 -0.97 -1.64 5.72
C ASP A 117 -2.27 -2.46 5.70
N HIS A 118 -2.20 -3.68 5.19
CA HIS A 118 -3.33 -4.60 5.09
C HIS A 118 -4.57 -3.97 4.40
N CYS A 119 -4.38 -3.12 3.42
CA CYS A 119 -5.48 -2.61 2.60
C CYS A 119 -5.70 -3.50 1.37
N SER A 120 -6.96 -3.59 0.93
CA SER A 120 -7.31 -4.19 -0.36
C SER A 120 -7.70 -3.08 -1.32
N VAL A 121 -6.99 -2.99 -2.43
CA VAL A 121 -7.26 -1.97 -3.45
C VAL A 121 -7.53 -2.67 -4.78
N SER A 122 -8.70 -2.42 -5.35
CA SER A 122 -9.10 -3.04 -6.61
C SER A 122 -10.04 -2.14 -7.42
N TRP A 123 -10.18 -2.45 -8.73
CA TRP A 123 -11.12 -1.80 -9.64
C TRP A 123 -10.85 -0.32 -9.90
N ALA A 124 -9.63 0.15 -9.71
CA ALA A 124 -9.23 1.48 -10.18
C ALA A 124 -9.21 1.52 -11.72
N VAL A 125 -9.48 2.68 -12.29
CA VAL A 125 -9.46 2.91 -13.74
C VAL A 125 -8.06 3.31 -14.22
N ASP A 126 -7.24 3.84 -13.32
CA ASP A 126 -5.82 4.13 -13.52
C ASP A 126 -4.99 3.19 -12.61
N GLU A 127 -4.12 3.66 -11.72
CA GLU A 127 -3.38 2.81 -10.81
C GLU A 127 -4.20 2.41 -9.56
N LEU A 128 -3.91 1.23 -9.03
CA LEU A 128 -4.44 0.85 -7.72
C LEU A 128 -3.83 1.69 -6.61
N VAL A 129 -2.50 1.87 -6.63
CA VAL A 129 -1.80 2.68 -5.62
C VAL A 129 -0.73 3.54 -6.28
N SER A 130 -0.90 4.85 -6.25
CA SER A 130 0.06 5.84 -6.72
C SER A 130 0.60 6.66 -5.57
N VAL A 131 1.89 6.50 -5.27
CA VAL A 131 2.57 7.28 -4.23
C VAL A 131 3.85 7.83 -4.81
N TYR A 132 3.85 9.10 -5.19
CA TYR A 132 5.01 9.70 -5.84
C TYR A 132 5.10 11.21 -5.60
N SER A 133 6.26 11.77 -5.87
CA SER A 133 6.46 13.20 -5.96
C SER A 133 6.47 13.57 -7.43
N GLY A 134 5.61 14.48 -7.82
CA GLY A 134 5.59 15.01 -9.18
C GLY A 134 6.90 15.72 -9.52
N SER A 135 7.05 16.13 -10.77
CA SER A 135 8.25 16.82 -11.23
C SER A 135 8.51 18.10 -10.44
N SER A 136 9.79 18.38 -10.17
CA SER A 136 10.27 19.56 -9.41
C SER A 136 9.95 20.92 -10.06
N GLU A 137 9.32 20.95 -11.23
CA GLU A 137 8.85 22.20 -11.85
C GLU A 137 7.81 22.93 -10.99
N ASN A 138 7.06 22.17 -10.20
CA ASN A 138 6.11 22.71 -9.22
C ASN A 138 6.66 22.60 -7.78
N GLN A 139 7.84 23.11 -7.49
CA GLN A 139 8.51 23.08 -6.19
C GLN A 139 7.70 23.72 -5.02
N ARG A 140 6.40 23.56 -5.03
CA ARG A 140 5.53 24.04 -3.97
C ARG A 140 5.65 23.18 -2.70
N TYR A 141 6.08 21.94 -2.84
CA TYR A 141 6.21 20.99 -1.74
C TYR A 141 7.58 20.28 -1.79
N GLU A 142 8.08 19.87 -0.64
CA GLU A 142 9.26 18.99 -0.55
C GLU A 142 8.94 17.63 -1.19
N LEU A 143 9.96 16.96 -1.70
CA LEU A 143 9.80 15.59 -2.22
C LEU A 143 9.36 14.66 -1.09
N GLY A 144 8.43 13.79 -1.39
CA GLY A 144 7.92 12.79 -0.44
C GLY A 144 8.99 11.79 -0.03
N LYS A 145 8.88 11.27 1.19
CA LYS A 145 9.83 10.30 1.74
C LYS A 145 9.20 9.42 2.83
N ASN A 146 9.89 8.33 3.17
CA ASN A 146 9.52 7.45 4.28
C ASN A 146 8.11 6.87 4.09
N VAL A 147 7.87 6.22 2.95
CA VAL A 147 6.58 5.62 2.65
C VAL A 147 6.70 4.10 2.62
N THR A 148 5.83 3.45 3.36
CA THR A 148 5.72 2.00 3.35
C THR A 148 4.34 1.58 2.89
N VAL A 149 4.29 0.67 1.89
CA VAL A 149 3.09 -0.09 1.57
C VAL A 149 3.37 -1.55 1.82
N GLN A 150 2.63 -2.12 2.74
CA GLN A 150 2.88 -3.49 3.16
C GLN A 150 1.61 -4.30 3.35
N ASN A 151 1.71 -5.62 3.18
CA ASN A 151 0.62 -6.56 3.39
C ASN A 151 -0.67 -6.21 2.62
N CYS A 152 -0.58 -5.45 1.54
CA CYS A 152 -1.74 -4.98 0.76
C CYS A 152 -2.03 -5.93 -0.40
N LEU A 153 -3.33 -6.14 -0.67
CA LEU A 153 -3.80 -6.82 -1.87
C LEU A 153 -4.18 -5.77 -2.91
N MET A 154 -3.41 -5.70 -3.99
CA MET A 154 -3.60 -4.79 -5.12
C MET A 154 -4.01 -5.62 -6.35
N SER A 155 -5.30 -5.63 -6.68
CA SER A 155 -5.79 -6.60 -7.66
C SER A 155 -6.88 -6.06 -8.58
N GLU A 156 -6.99 -6.68 -9.77
CA GLU A 156 -8.11 -6.45 -10.69
C GLU A 156 -8.27 -4.97 -11.08
N ALA A 157 -7.16 -4.27 -11.37
CA ALA A 157 -7.23 -2.95 -11.98
C ALA A 157 -7.91 -3.06 -13.36
N LEU A 158 -8.78 -2.09 -13.70
CA LEU A 158 -9.64 -2.15 -14.88
C LEU A 158 -8.87 -1.80 -16.15
N ASN A 159 -8.61 -2.81 -17.02
CA ASN A 159 -7.72 -2.65 -18.16
C ASN A 159 -8.32 -1.80 -19.30
N LEU A 160 -9.31 -2.32 -20.02
CA LEU A 160 -10.00 -1.58 -21.06
C LEU A 160 -11.33 -1.05 -20.51
N SER A 161 -11.24 0.02 -19.77
CA SER A 161 -12.40 0.62 -19.11
C SER A 161 -12.64 2.05 -19.62
N ARG A 162 -12.64 3.05 -18.74
CA ARG A 162 -13.00 4.45 -19.09
C ARG A 162 -11.79 5.36 -19.28
N HIS A 163 -10.57 4.82 -19.17
CA HIS A 163 -9.35 5.62 -19.31
C HIS A 163 -9.19 6.14 -20.74
N GLN A 164 -8.94 7.46 -20.91
CA GLN A 164 -8.87 8.12 -22.22
C GLN A 164 -7.74 7.59 -23.10
N LYS A 165 -6.66 7.05 -22.51
CA LYS A 165 -5.55 6.44 -23.24
C LYS A 165 -5.85 5.01 -23.72
N GLY A 166 -7.05 4.48 -23.47
CA GLY A 166 -7.42 3.11 -23.82
C GLY A 166 -7.01 2.10 -22.74
N GLU A 167 -6.36 1.00 -23.13
CA GLU A 167 -5.90 -0.02 -22.17
C GLU A 167 -5.02 0.58 -21.09
N HIS A 168 -5.39 0.32 -19.82
CA HIS A 168 -4.68 0.76 -18.62
C HIS A 168 -4.62 -0.40 -17.61
N GLY A 169 -5.24 -0.31 -16.44
CA GLY A 169 -5.33 -1.44 -15.50
C GLY A 169 -4.00 -1.71 -14.80
N TYR A 170 -3.46 -0.72 -14.12
CA TYR A 170 -2.12 -0.76 -13.55
C TYR A 170 -2.10 -1.00 -12.04
N GLY A 171 -1.06 -1.68 -11.55
CA GLY A 171 -0.86 -1.95 -10.13
C GLY A 171 -0.48 -0.70 -9.35
N SER A 172 0.77 -0.27 -9.40
CA SER A 172 1.21 0.87 -8.58
C SER A 172 2.36 1.66 -9.20
N ILE A 173 2.40 2.96 -8.86
CA ILE A 173 3.57 3.83 -9.06
C ILE A 173 4.17 4.21 -7.71
N PHE A 174 5.48 4.02 -7.58
CA PHE A 174 6.25 4.43 -6.42
C PHE A 174 7.34 5.43 -6.79
N GLY A 175 7.33 6.57 -6.11
CA GLY A 175 8.21 7.68 -6.41
C GLY A 175 8.49 8.58 -5.21
N THR A 176 8.89 7.99 -4.06
CA THR A 176 9.31 8.71 -2.85
C THR A 176 10.62 8.12 -2.32
N ASP A 177 11.48 8.96 -1.75
CA ASP A 177 12.73 8.50 -1.11
C ASP A 177 12.44 7.63 0.12
N ASN A 178 13.33 6.69 0.44
CA ASN A 178 13.19 5.76 1.57
C ASN A 178 11.82 5.03 1.54
N SER A 179 11.50 4.44 0.42
CA SER A 179 10.21 3.76 0.21
C SER A 179 10.35 2.26 0.26
N THR A 180 9.37 1.61 0.89
CA THR A 180 9.34 0.15 1.01
C THR A 180 8.01 -0.41 0.52
N LEU A 181 8.10 -1.41 -0.37
CA LEU A 181 7.00 -2.29 -0.75
C LEU A 181 7.31 -3.68 -0.23
N TYR A 182 6.55 -4.13 0.77
CA TYR A 182 6.84 -5.34 1.50
C TYR A 182 5.60 -6.21 1.72
N HIS A 183 5.71 -7.51 1.42
CA HIS A 183 4.60 -8.46 1.62
C HIS A 183 3.30 -8.08 0.91
N ASN A 184 3.36 -7.40 -0.23
CA ASN A 184 2.17 -7.11 -1.01
C ASN A 184 1.88 -8.21 -2.02
N VAL A 185 0.62 -8.30 -2.40
CA VAL A 185 0.17 -9.17 -3.50
C VAL A 185 -0.40 -8.29 -4.62
N TYR A 186 0.15 -8.45 -5.82
CA TYR A 186 -0.38 -7.90 -7.06
C TYR A 186 -1.01 -9.03 -7.87
N ALA A 187 -2.26 -8.88 -8.29
CA ALA A 187 -2.93 -9.92 -9.05
C ALA A 187 -3.84 -9.35 -10.14
N HIS A 188 -3.80 -9.94 -11.35
CA HIS A 188 -4.65 -9.58 -12.47
C HIS A 188 -4.53 -8.11 -12.90
N ASN A 189 -3.32 -7.55 -12.86
CA ASN A 189 -3.05 -6.20 -13.33
C ASN A 189 -2.24 -6.25 -14.64
N LYS A 190 -2.55 -5.34 -15.56
CA LYS A 190 -1.88 -5.28 -16.87
C LYS A 190 -0.37 -5.08 -16.74
N SER A 191 0.06 -4.16 -15.87
CA SER A 191 1.47 -3.78 -15.67
C SER A 191 1.64 -3.01 -14.35
N ARG A 192 2.83 -2.47 -14.10
CA ARG A 192 3.17 -1.66 -12.91
C ARG A 192 2.99 -2.41 -11.59
N ASN A 193 3.64 -3.58 -11.48
CA ASN A 193 3.56 -4.42 -10.28
C ASN A 193 4.91 -4.56 -9.53
N PRO A 194 5.57 -3.45 -9.09
CA PRO A 194 5.27 -2.02 -9.27
C PRO A 194 5.95 -1.38 -10.49
N ALA A 195 5.62 -0.11 -10.80
CA ALA A 195 6.50 0.81 -11.50
C ALA A 195 7.28 1.67 -10.51
N ILE A 196 8.59 1.72 -10.66
CA ILE A 196 9.47 2.59 -9.88
C ILE A 196 9.62 3.91 -10.64
N TYR A 197 9.17 4.99 -10.00
CA TYR A 197 9.23 6.32 -10.61
C TYR A 197 10.66 6.88 -10.59
N ARG A 198 10.82 8.13 -10.97
CA ARG A 198 12.13 8.77 -11.23
C ARG A 198 12.71 9.42 -9.97
N GLU A 199 14.03 9.60 -9.97
CA GLU A 199 14.76 10.44 -8.99
C GLU A 199 14.64 10.04 -7.52
N ILE A 200 14.39 8.77 -7.24
CA ILE A 200 14.16 8.29 -5.88
C ILE A 200 15.31 7.41 -5.38
N GLN A 201 15.60 7.52 -4.11
CA GLN A 201 16.68 6.78 -3.46
C GLN A 201 16.19 5.91 -2.32
N ASN A 202 16.95 4.85 -2.04
CA ASN A 202 16.70 3.92 -0.96
C ASN A 202 15.32 3.25 -1.09
N VAL A 203 15.03 2.73 -2.28
CA VAL A 203 13.80 2.00 -2.54
C VAL A 203 14.00 0.52 -2.27
N ASN A 204 13.12 -0.07 -1.49
CA ASN A 204 13.11 -1.47 -1.17
C ASN A 204 11.83 -2.14 -1.70
N VAL A 205 11.98 -3.04 -2.67
CA VAL A 205 10.88 -3.88 -3.17
C VAL A 205 11.21 -5.31 -2.79
N ALA A 206 10.65 -5.75 -1.67
CA ALA A 206 11.03 -7.00 -1.06
C ALA A 206 9.84 -7.90 -0.72
N ASN A 207 9.97 -9.18 -0.98
CA ASN A 207 9.02 -10.20 -0.52
C ASN A 207 7.57 -9.91 -0.96
N ASN A 208 7.35 -9.49 -2.21
CA ASN A 208 6.02 -9.34 -2.79
C ASN A 208 5.68 -10.55 -3.66
N VAL A 209 4.39 -10.80 -3.85
CA VAL A 209 3.86 -11.81 -4.78
C VAL A 209 3.19 -11.11 -5.95
N ILE A 210 3.61 -11.45 -7.16
CA ILE A 210 3.06 -10.91 -8.41
C ILE A 210 2.44 -12.06 -9.22
N TYR A 211 1.14 -11.97 -9.48
CA TYR A 211 0.38 -12.99 -10.18
C TYR A 211 -0.35 -12.44 -11.40
N ASP A 212 -0.33 -13.18 -12.51
CA ASP A 212 -1.12 -12.96 -13.71
C ASP A 212 -1.02 -11.53 -14.29
N TRP A 213 0.20 -11.06 -14.55
CA TRP A 213 0.44 -9.79 -15.24
C TRP A 213 0.24 -9.91 -16.76
N GLY A 214 -0.30 -8.86 -17.40
CA GLY A 214 -0.66 -8.90 -18.81
C GLY A 214 0.37 -8.29 -19.77
N GLY A 215 1.31 -7.52 -19.27
CA GLY A 215 2.37 -6.85 -20.05
C GLY A 215 3.69 -6.88 -19.30
N THR A 216 4.41 -5.76 -19.22
CA THR A 216 5.60 -5.67 -18.38
C THR A 216 5.22 -5.79 -16.91
N ALA A 217 5.75 -6.78 -16.20
CA ALA A 217 5.42 -7.01 -14.80
C ALA A 217 5.78 -5.79 -13.95
N SER A 218 7.08 -5.47 -13.87
CA SER A 218 7.61 -4.31 -13.15
C SER A 218 8.62 -3.58 -14.01
N TYR A 219 8.73 -2.27 -13.83
CA TYR A 219 9.65 -1.46 -14.62
C TYR A 219 9.98 -0.12 -13.97
N GLY A 220 10.88 0.63 -14.61
CA GLY A 220 11.20 2.01 -14.26
C GLY A 220 12.61 2.21 -13.74
N GLY A 221 12.75 3.18 -12.83
CA GLY A 221 14.03 3.56 -12.25
C GLY A 221 14.88 4.43 -13.16
N GLN A 222 14.27 5.08 -14.17
CA GLN A 222 14.99 6.00 -15.04
C GLN A 222 15.42 7.25 -14.28
N PRO A 223 16.66 7.75 -14.50
CA PRO A 223 17.01 9.09 -14.07
C PRO A 223 16.20 10.09 -14.89
N HIS A 224 15.70 11.13 -14.23
CA HIS A 224 15.00 12.20 -14.92
C HIS A 224 15.66 13.55 -14.61
N SER A 225 15.67 14.44 -15.58
CA SER A 225 16.04 15.83 -15.37
C SER A 225 14.97 16.74 -15.91
N ILE A 226 14.51 17.61 -15.06
CA ILE A 226 13.56 18.65 -15.41
C ILE A 226 14.25 19.81 -16.10
N ASN A 227 15.51 20.08 -15.74
CA ASN A 227 16.27 21.24 -16.23
C ASN A 227 17.65 20.87 -16.80
N TYR A 228 17.92 19.60 -17.13
CA TYR A 228 19.22 19.11 -17.60
C TYR A 228 20.42 19.45 -16.69
N LEU A 229 20.19 19.98 -15.49
CA LEU A 229 21.23 20.49 -14.60
C LEU A 229 21.42 19.64 -13.34
N THR A 230 20.41 18.92 -12.89
CA THR A 230 20.50 18.04 -11.73
C THR A 230 19.81 16.72 -12.03
N PHE A 231 20.60 15.64 -12.07
CA PHE A 231 20.11 14.28 -12.21
C PHE A 231 20.26 13.59 -10.86
N LYS A 232 19.17 13.08 -10.32
CA LYS A 232 19.20 12.18 -9.18
C LYS A 232 18.89 10.76 -9.68
N PRO A 233 19.89 9.86 -9.73
CA PRO A 233 19.62 8.49 -10.12
C PRO A 233 18.80 7.77 -9.05
N CYS A 234 18.03 6.78 -9.45
CA CYS A 234 17.35 5.90 -8.49
C CYS A 234 18.34 4.92 -7.87
N THR A 235 18.07 4.53 -6.62
CA THR A 235 18.76 3.42 -5.96
C THR A 235 17.73 2.43 -5.41
N VAL A 236 17.80 1.16 -5.86
CA VAL A 236 16.74 0.18 -5.65
C VAL A 236 17.30 -1.16 -5.22
N ASN A 237 16.81 -1.70 -4.10
CA ASN A 237 16.88 -3.11 -3.76
C ASN A 237 15.61 -3.79 -4.26
N TYR A 238 15.76 -4.80 -5.11
CA TYR A 238 14.66 -5.56 -5.68
C TYR A 238 14.87 -7.05 -5.36
N VAL A 239 14.31 -7.52 -4.25
CA VAL A 239 14.76 -8.77 -3.64
C VAL A 239 13.60 -9.68 -3.21
N ASN A 240 13.80 -10.99 -3.37
CA ASN A 240 12.94 -12.04 -2.84
C ASN A 240 11.46 -11.92 -3.25
N ASN A 241 11.16 -11.35 -4.43
CA ASN A 241 9.80 -11.29 -4.94
C ASN A 241 9.44 -12.58 -5.69
N PHE A 242 8.22 -13.06 -5.52
CA PHE A 242 7.70 -14.27 -6.16
C PHE A 242 6.77 -13.91 -7.31
N TYR A 243 7.09 -14.40 -8.50
CA TYR A 243 6.29 -14.20 -9.72
C TYR A 243 5.68 -15.52 -10.17
N ARG A 244 4.37 -15.52 -10.37
CA ARG A 244 3.64 -16.63 -10.95
C ARG A 244 2.79 -16.13 -12.10
N TRP A 245 3.08 -16.57 -13.33
CA TRP A 245 2.24 -16.24 -14.47
C TRP A 245 0.88 -16.94 -14.39
N GLY A 246 -0.15 -16.31 -14.97
CA GLY A 246 -1.52 -16.77 -15.00
C GLY A 246 -2.08 -16.74 -16.42
N PRO A 247 -3.40 -16.89 -16.56
CA PRO A 247 -4.06 -16.95 -17.88
C PRO A 247 -3.86 -15.72 -18.75
N SER A 248 -3.70 -14.52 -18.16
CA SER A 248 -3.48 -13.27 -18.89
C SER A 248 -2.02 -13.02 -19.23
N SER A 249 -1.08 -13.78 -18.67
CA SER A 249 0.35 -13.62 -18.94
C SER A 249 0.72 -14.27 -20.26
N GLY A 250 0.93 -13.46 -21.31
CA GLY A 250 1.39 -13.94 -22.61
C GLY A 250 2.79 -14.57 -22.56
N ALA A 251 3.11 -15.46 -23.51
CA ALA A 251 4.40 -16.16 -23.52
C ALA A 251 5.60 -15.20 -23.60
N GLU A 252 5.41 -14.05 -24.21
CA GLU A 252 6.42 -13.01 -24.41
C GLU A 252 6.83 -12.28 -23.13
N VAL A 253 5.97 -12.30 -22.10
CA VAL A 253 6.22 -11.58 -20.84
C VAL A 253 6.54 -12.48 -19.65
N ARG A 254 6.38 -13.80 -19.77
CA ARG A 254 6.52 -14.76 -18.66
C ARG A 254 7.90 -14.82 -18.06
N ASN A 255 8.94 -14.56 -18.85
CA ASN A 255 10.33 -14.68 -18.44
C ASN A 255 11.01 -13.32 -18.18
N VAL A 256 10.23 -12.26 -18.01
CA VAL A 256 10.73 -10.93 -17.69
C VAL A 256 9.95 -10.41 -16.48
N PHE A 257 10.66 -10.24 -15.37
CA PHE A 257 10.03 -9.67 -14.17
C PHE A 257 10.32 -8.17 -14.00
N TYR A 258 11.42 -7.67 -14.61
CA TYR A 258 11.75 -6.24 -14.49
C TYR A 258 12.32 -5.69 -15.81
N ASN A 259 11.88 -4.47 -16.17
CA ASN A 259 12.43 -3.71 -17.30
C ASN A 259 13.06 -2.41 -16.79
N ILE A 260 14.38 -2.25 -16.94
CA ILE A 260 15.07 -1.03 -16.54
C ILE A 260 14.89 0.02 -17.64
N GLU A 261 14.22 1.13 -17.29
CA GLU A 261 14.05 2.24 -18.21
C GLU A 261 15.15 3.28 -18.02
N ASN A 262 15.57 3.90 -19.12
CA ASN A 262 16.48 5.04 -19.10
C ASN A 262 16.21 5.95 -20.30
N GLU A 263 15.63 7.10 -20.02
CA GLU A 263 15.32 8.12 -21.02
C GLU A 263 16.55 8.98 -21.38
N THR A 264 17.62 8.91 -20.55
CA THR A 264 18.81 9.77 -20.72
C THR A 264 20.12 9.00 -20.45
N PRO A 265 20.49 8.04 -21.33
CA PRO A 265 21.55 7.07 -21.07
C PRO A 265 22.94 7.63 -20.83
N ASP A 266 23.21 8.88 -21.21
CA ASP A 266 24.57 9.44 -21.21
C ASP A 266 24.92 10.27 -19.94
N ILE A 267 23.99 10.47 -19.00
CA ILE A 267 24.19 11.45 -17.94
C ILE A 267 24.36 10.84 -16.55
N SER A 268 23.48 9.94 -16.14
CA SER A 268 23.69 9.15 -14.94
C SER A 268 22.83 7.89 -14.97
N LYS A 269 23.35 6.82 -14.42
CA LYS A 269 22.63 5.54 -14.37
C LYS A 269 22.14 5.30 -12.95
N SER A 270 20.89 4.88 -12.84
CA SER A 270 20.35 4.35 -11.60
C SER A 270 21.06 3.07 -11.18
N SER A 271 21.02 2.75 -9.90
CA SER A 271 21.68 1.57 -9.33
C SER A 271 20.66 0.59 -8.83
N PHE A 272 20.80 -0.68 -9.22
CA PHE A 272 19.89 -1.75 -8.82
C PHE A 272 20.66 -2.93 -8.24
N TYR A 273 20.10 -3.49 -7.17
CA TYR A 273 20.46 -4.81 -6.68
C TYR A 273 19.29 -5.77 -6.87
N PHE A 274 19.51 -6.86 -7.61
CA PHE A 274 18.53 -7.92 -7.86
C PHE A 274 19.01 -9.22 -7.22
N SER A 275 18.25 -9.82 -6.32
CA SER A 275 18.60 -11.09 -5.70
C SER A 275 17.38 -11.84 -5.16
N GLY A 276 17.39 -13.15 -5.25
CA GLY A 276 16.37 -14.01 -4.65
C GLY A 276 14.98 -13.91 -5.28
N ASN A 277 14.81 -13.17 -6.38
CA ASN A 277 13.54 -13.14 -7.09
C ASN A 277 13.30 -14.46 -7.83
N VAL A 278 12.08 -14.95 -7.78
CA VAL A 278 11.66 -16.23 -8.33
C VAL A 278 10.58 -16.03 -9.39
N ILE A 279 10.74 -16.66 -10.56
CA ILE A 279 9.61 -16.92 -11.45
C ILE A 279 9.26 -18.39 -11.32
N ASP A 280 8.03 -18.68 -10.89
CA ASP A 280 7.55 -20.04 -10.65
C ASP A 280 7.75 -20.93 -11.89
N GLY A 281 8.47 -22.04 -11.70
CA GLY A 281 8.81 -22.98 -12.77
C GLY A 281 9.92 -22.53 -13.75
N VAL A 282 10.67 -21.44 -13.46
CA VAL A 282 11.77 -20.96 -14.31
C VAL A 282 13.08 -20.89 -13.52
N ASP A 283 13.69 -22.04 -13.32
CA ASP A 283 14.92 -22.20 -12.50
C ASP A 283 16.10 -21.35 -12.99
N THR A 284 16.22 -21.11 -14.28
CA THR A 284 17.31 -20.28 -14.84
C THR A 284 17.28 -18.86 -14.32
N ILE A 285 16.10 -18.25 -14.17
CA ILE A 285 15.91 -16.90 -13.63
C ILE A 285 16.03 -16.89 -12.11
N THR A 286 15.52 -17.94 -11.46
CA THR A 286 15.66 -18.12 -10.00
C THR A 286 17.14 -18.22 -9.60
N ASN A 287 17.96 -18.90 -10.40
CA ASN A 287 19.40 -19.07 -10.13
C ASN A 287 20.25 -17.85 -10.54
N ASP A 288 19.80 -17.11 -11.56
CA ASP A 288 20.45 -15.87 -12.04
C ASP A 288 19.37 -14.84 -12.40
N ASN A 289 19.07 -13.96 -11.45
CA ASN A 289 18.02 -12.96 -11.60
C ASN A 289 18.22 -12.02 -12.81
N LEU A 290 19.47 -11.80 -13.23
CA LEU A 290 19.74 -10.88 -14.34
C LEU A 290 19.20 -11.39 -15.69
N ILE A 291 18.94 -12.68 -15.82
CA ILE A 291 18.27 -13.27 -16.99
C ILE A 291 16.82 -12.77 -17.14
N GLY A 292 16.16 -12.50 -16.03
CA GLY A 292 14.77 -11.98 -15.99
C GLY A 292 14.66 -10.46 -16.02
N VAL A 293 15.77 -9.75 -16.19
CA VAL A 293 15.82 -8.28 -16.25
C VAL A 293 16.22 -7.84 -17.66
N THR A 294 15.43 -6.93 -18.25
CA THR A 294 15.75 -6.35 -19.55
C THR A 294 16.44 -4.99 -19.43
N ASN A 295 17.20 -4.61 -20.48
CA ASN A 295 17.89 -3.32 -20.55
C ASN A 295 18.93 -3.09 -19.45
N LEU A 296 19.64 -4.11 -19.03
CA LEU A 296 20.67 -4.06 -17.99
C LEU A 296 21.70 -2.93 -18.21
N ASN A 297 22.02 -2.60 -19.47
CA ASN A 297 22.96 -1.52 -19.81
C ASN A 297 22.46 -0.12 -19.40
N ASN A 298 21.17 0.02 -19.07
CA ASN A 298 20.58 1.28 -18.64
C ASN A 298 20.91 1.62 -17.17
N ALA A 299 21.46 0.68 -16.39
CA ALA A 299 21.74 0.87 -14.98
C ALA A 299 23.13 0.36 -14.58
N VAL A 300 23.51 0.68 -13.35
CA VAL A 300 24.60 0.04 -12.61
C VAL A 300 24.00 -1.11 -11.80
N ILE A 301 24.42 -2.33 -12.10
CA ILE A 301 24.01 -3.51 -11.34
C ILE A 301 24.98 -3.69 -10.16
N LEU A 302 24.44 -3.71 -8.96
CA LEU A 302 25.21 -3.81 -7.73
C LEU A 302 25.45 -5.27 -7.32
N ASP A 303 26.65 -5.56 -6.82
CA ASP A 303 27.02 -6.87 -6.28
C ASP A 303 26.50 -7.10 -4.85
N LYS A 304 26.06 -6.03 -4.17
CA LYS A 304 25.56 -6.03 -2.79
C LYS A 304 24.35 -5.14 -2.66
N PRO A 305 23.43 -5.44 -1.72
CA PRO A 305 22.30 -4.58 -1.47
C PRO A 305 22.74 -3.20 -0.98
N ILE A 306 21.91 -2.22 -1.26
CA ILE A 306 22.01 -0.88 -0.69
C ILE A 306 21.67 -1.03 0.79
N ASP A 307 22.50 -0.45 1.65
CA ASP A 307 22.25 -0.37 3.09
C ASP A 307 21.10 0.63 3.34
N LEU A 308 19.98 0.12 3.81
CA LEU A 308 18.80 0.91 4.11
C LEU A 308 18.71 1.31 5.59
N GLY A 309 19.66 0.86 6.42
CA GLY A 309 19.70 1.19 7.83
C GLY A 309 18.41 0.81 8.56
N GLU A 310 17.76 1.80 9.16
CA GLU A 310 16.50 1.60 9.88
C GLU A 310 15.29 1.25 9.00
N TYR A 311 15.42 1.37 7.67
CA TYR A 311 14.37 1.02 6.70
C TYR A 311 14.50 -0.41 6.15
N GLU A 312 15.42 -1.20 6.68
CA GLU A 312 15.52 -2.61 6.34
C GLU A 312 14.30 -3.39 6.86
N VAL A 313 13.86 -4.37 6.08
CA VAL A 313 12.77 -5.28 6.44
C VAL A 313 13.32 -6.68 6.70
N PRO A 314 12.67 -7.50 7.54
CA PRO A 314 12.99 -8.90 7.67
C PRO A 314 12.98 -9.58 6.30
N GLN A 315 14.01 -10.36 6.02
CA GLN A 315 14.14 -11.06 4.75
C GLN A 315 13.75 -12.53 4.91
N GLU A 316 12.94 -13.03 3.99
CA GLU A 316 12.62 -14.44 3.83
C GLU A 316 12.75 -14.82 2.35
N THR A 317 12.73 -16.10 2.03
CA THR A 317 12.79 -16.51 0.63
C THR A 317 11.48 -16.15 -0.10
N ALA A 318 11.55 -15.94 -1.41
CA ALA A 318 10.35 -15.69 -2.20
C ALA A 318 9.31 -16.81 -2.09
N PHE A 319 9.73 -18.07 -1.93
CA PHE A 319 8.84 -19.20 -1.72
C PHE A 319 8.15 -19.16 -0.35
N ASP A 320 8.89 -18.79 0.71
CA ASP A 320 8.31 -18.64 2.05
C ASP A 320 7.28 -17.53 2.04
N THR A 321 7.58 -16.39 1.38
CA THR A 321 6.63 -15.29 1.18
C THR A 321 5.35 -15.77 0.51
N TYR A 322 5.45 -16.46 -0.63
CA TYR A 322 4.27 -16.97 -1.33
C TYR A 322 3.40 -17.87 -0.44
N ASN A 323 4.03 -18.70 0.38
CA ASN A 323 3.32 -19.63 1.25
C ASN A 323 2.70 -18.98 2.48
N SER A 324 3.24 -17.86 2.97
CA SER A 324 2.83 -17.23 4.23
C SER A 324 1.81 -16.12 4.06
N ILE A 325 1.95 -15.26 3.03
CA ILE A 325 1.19 -14.00 2.99
C ILE A 325 -0.23 -14.13 2.45
N LEU A 326 -0.53 -15.12 1.61
CA LEU A 326 -1.84 -15.21 0.92
C LEU A 326 -3.04 -15.28 1.88
N ASP A 327 -2.85 -15.86 3.04
CA ASP A 327 -3.94 -16.00 4.02
C ASP A 327 -4.16 -14.72 4.85
N THR A 328 -3.18 -13.83 4.91
CA THR A 328 -3.21 -12.63 5.75
C THR A 328 -3.30 -11.32 4.99
N VAL A 329 -2.80 -11.27 3.76
CA VAL A 329 -2.73 -10.06 2.93
C VAL A 329 -4.08 -9.39 2.70
N GLY A 330 -4.06 -8.06 2.54
CA GLY A 330 -5.25 -7.25 2.30
C GLY A 330 -6.10 -7.01 3.54
N ALA A 331 -7.27 -6.43 3.36
CA ALA A 331 -8.23 -6.12 4.43
C ALA A 331 -8.93 -7.39 4.93
N SER A 332 -8.15 -8.28 5.50
CA SER A 332 -8.56 -9.60 5.95
C SER A 332 -9.12 -9.62 7.40
N ILE A 333 -9.01 -8.51 8.14
CA ILE A 333 -9.68 -8.25 9.43
C ILE A 333 -10.67 -7.09 9.25
N PRO A 334 -11.86 -7.16 9.86
CA PRO A 334 -12.40 -8.26 10.67
C PRO A 334 -12.71 -9.53 9.87
N LYS A 335 -12.94 -9.42 8.57
CA LYS A 335 -13.22 -10.56 7.70
C LYS A 335 -12.84 -10.24 6.26
N ARG A 336 -12.15 -11.18 5.60
CA ARG A 336 -11.92 -11.12 4.16
C ARG A 336 -13.25 -11.32 3.44
N ASP A 337 -13.60 -10.41 2.52
CA ASP A 337 -14.83 -10.55 1.74
C ASP A 337 -14.69 -11.53 0.55
N ALA A 338 -15.79 -11.75 -0.16
CA ALA A 338 -15.83 -12.72 -1.25
C ALA A 338 -14.99 -12.29 -2.46
N ILE A 339 -14.80 -10.98 -2.69
CA ILE A 339 -14.00 -10.44 -3.80
C ILE A 339 -12.53 -10.78 -3.56
N ASP A 340 -11.98 -10.41 -2.41
CA ASP A 340 -10.60 -10.73 -2.05
C ASP A 340 -10.38 -12.24 -1.95
N ALA A 341 -11.33 -12.99 -1.41
CA ALA A 341 -11.24 -14.44 -1.29
C ALA A 341 -11.17 -15.12 -2.66
N LYS A 342 -11.90 -14.59 -3.66
CA LYS A 342 -11.81 -15.04 -5.06
C LYS A 342 -10.40 -14.83 -5.61
N VAL A 343 -9.84 -13.64 -5.47
CA VAL A 343 -8.49 -13.32 -5.96
C VAL A 343 -7.44 -14.26 -5.34
N ILE A 344 -7.51 -14.50 -4.03
CA ILE A 344 -6.60 -15.44 -3.36
C ILE A 344 -6.79 -16.88 -3.90
N THR A 345 -8.03 -17.27 -4.19
CA THR A 345 -8.32 -18.57 -4.79
C THR A 345 -7.74 -18.68 -6.20
N ASP A 346 -7.87 -17.63 -6.99
CA ASP A 346 -7.30 -17.57 -8.34
C ASP A 346 -5.77 -17.71 -8.31
N ILE A 347 -5.10 -17.01 -7.41
CA ILE A 347 -3.64 -17.13 -7.22
C ILE A 347 -3.25 -18.57 -6.88
N LYS A 348 -3.94 -19.20 -5.94
CA LYS A 348 -3.65 -20.58 -5.51
C LYS A 348 -3.88 -21.61 -6.62
N ASN A 349 -4.91 -21.42 -7.42
CA ASN A 349 -5.33 -22.36 -8.46
C ASN A 349 -4.75 -22.06 -9.85
N GLY A 350 -4.13 -20.91 -10.07
CA GLY A 350 -3.65 -20.49 -11.39
C GLY A 350 -4.79 -20.09 -12.33
N THR A 351 -5.85 -19.47 -11.81
CA THR A 351 -7.07 -19.08 -12.53
C THR A 351 -7.30 -17.57 -12.48
N GLY A 352 -8.44 -17.10 -12.98
CA GLY A 352 -8.76 -15.68 -13.08
C GLY A 352 -8.18 -15.03 -14.33
N HIS A 353 -8.37 -13.74 -14.48
CA HIS A 353 -7.87 -12.96 -15.61
C HIS A 353 -7.94 -11.46 -15.33
N ILE A 354 -7.23 -10.68 -16.14
CA ILE A 354 -7.33 -9.21 -16.16
C ILE A 354 -8.70 -8.81 -16.67
N ILE A 355 -9.39 -7.92 -15.95
CA ILE A 355 -10.78 -7.52 -16.20
C ILE A 355 -10.87 -6.09 -16.76
N ASN A 356 -12.01 -5.78 -17.38
CA ASN A 356 -12.33 -4.45 -17.89
C ASN A 356 -13.45 -3.77 -17.07
N SER A 357 -14.23 -4.56 -16.35
CA SER A 357 -15.32 -4.08 -15.49
C SER A 357 -15.50 -5.00 -14.28
N PRO A 358 -15.85 -4.46 -13.11
CA PRO A 358 -16.20 -5.27 -11.93
C PRO A 358 -17.27 -6.32 -12.19
N LYS A 359 -18.13 -6.11 -13.19
CA LYS A 359 -19.21 -7.04 -13.57
C LYS A 359 -18.69 -8.40 -14.02
N GLU A 360 -17.47 -8.48 -14.54
CA GLU A 360 -16.86 -9.75 -14.99
C GLU A 360 -16.54 -10.69 -13.83
N VAL A 361 -16.43 -10.14 -12.62
CA VAL A 361 -16.08 -10.89 -11.40
C VAL A 361 -17.18 -10.84 -10.32
N GLY A 362 -18.42 -10.62 -10.73
CA GLY A 362 -19.58 -10.60 -9.82
C GLY A 362 -20.05 -9.21 -9.41
N GLY A 363 -19.27 -8.17 -9.67
CA GLY A 363 -19.66 -6.78 -9.45
C GLY A 363 -19.62 -6.35 -7.98
N TYR A 364 -20.26 -5.25 -7.73
CA TYR A 364 -20.31 -4.64 -6.40
C TYR A 364 -21.19 -5.45 -5.43
N ILE A 365 -20.71 -5.61 -4.21
CA ILE A 365 -21.43 -6.34 -3.16
C ILE A 365 -22.16 -5.33 -2.29
N ASN A 366 -23.48 -5.42 -2.27
CA ASN A 366 -24.29 -4.67 -1.31
C ASN A 366 -24.42 -5.51 -0.03
N SER A 367 -23.69 -5.15 1.01
CA SER A 367 -23.86 -5.75 2.33
C SER A 367 -24.74 -4.85 3.20
N GLU A 368 -25.61 -5.47 4.00
CA GLU A 368 -26.37 -4.74 5.01
C GLU A 368 -25.42 -4.11 6.02
N PRO A 369 -25.66 -2.86 6.44
CA PRO A 369 -24.86 -2.19 7.46
C PRO A 369 -24.88 -2.95 8.79
N VAL A 370 -23.72 -3.10 9.41
CA VAL A 370 -23.60 -3.69 10.74
C VAL A 370 -23.16 -2.59 11.70
N TYR A 371 -23.85 -2.45 12.81
CA TYR A 371 -23.56 -1.43 13.83
C TYR A 371 -23.10 -2.09 15.11
N ARG A 372 -21.96 -1.67 15.63
CA ARG A 372 -21.42 -2.08 16.92
C ARG A 372 -20.40 -1.04 17.37
N ARG A 373 -20.68 -0.35 18.47
CA ARG A 373 -19.72 0.60 19.02
C ARG A 373 -18.41 -0.11 19.34
N PHE A 374 -17.31 0.47 18.86
CA PHE A 374 -15.98 0.01 19.15
C PHE A 374 -15.53 0.58 20.51
N GLU A 375 -15.07 -0.28 21.39
CA GLU A 375 -14.59 0.08 22.72
C GLU A 375 -13.45 -0.84 23.15
N ILE A 376 -12.47 -0.30 23.87
CA ILE A 376 -11.45 -1.12 24.52
C ILE A 376 -12.11 -1.97 25.60
N SER A 377 -11.94 -3.30 25.56
CA SER A 377 -12.56 -4.19 26.51
C SER A 377 -12.07 -3.93 27.94
N GLN A 378 -12.98 -4.04 28.92
CA GLN A 378 -12.65 -3.81 30.33
C GLN A 378 -11.57 -4.77 30.84
N ASP A 379 -11.66 -6.03 30.46
CA ASP A 379 -10.66 -7.05 30.82
C ASP A 379 -9.26 -6.70 30.31
N TRP A 380 -9.16 -6.15 29.08
CA TRP A 380 -7.89 -5.73 28.54
C TRP A 380 -7.34 -4.48 29.25
N LYS A 381 -8.21 -3.51 29.58
CA LYS A 381 -7.85 -2.31 30.36
C LYS A 381 -7.22 -2.70 31.69
N GLU A 382 -7.87 -3.60 32.41
CA GLU A 382 -7.39 -4.09 33.71
C GLU A 382 -6.07 -4.85 33.59
N LYS A 383 -5.97 -5.78 32.63
CA LYS A 383 -4.79 -6.61 32.40
C LYS A 383 -3.56 -5.77 32.01
N ASN A 384 -3.75 -4.68 31.28
CA ASN A 384 -2.65 -3.85 30.78
C ASN A 384 -2.43 -2.56 31.58
N GLY A 385 -3.16 -2.36 32.67
CA GLY A 385 -2.96 -1.24 33.57
C GLY A 385 -3.40 0.12 33.04
N MET A 386 -4.35 0.14 32.08
CA MET A 386 -4.83 1.39 31.51
C MET A 386 -5.45 2.33 32.55
N GLY A 387 -6.13 1.77 33.57
CA GLY A 387 -6.70 2.55 34.68
C GLY A 387 -7.65 3.67 34.20
N SER A 388 -7.37 4.90 34.62
CA SER A 388 -8.14 6.09 34.26
C SER A 388 -7.62 6.86 33.06
N TYR A 389 -6.61 6.35 32.35
CA TYR A 389 -6.08 6.99 31.16
C TYR A 389 -7.15 7.06 30.05
N ALA A 390 -7.10 8.13 29.26
CA ALA A 390 -7.93 8.22 28.06
C ALA A 390 -7.42 7.26 26.97
N GLU A 391 -8.27 6.88 26.03
CA GLU A 391 -7.92 5.99 24.93
C GLU A 391 -6.84 6.58 24.00
N SER A 392 -6.77 7.91 23.93
CA SER A 392 -5.77 8.67 23.18
C SER A 392 -4.47 8.95 23.93
N ASP A 393 -4.39 8.66 25.24
CA ASP A 393 -3.16 8.86 26.00
C ASP A 393 -2.07 7.90 25.55
N ILE A 394 -0.83 8.36 25.62
CA ILE A 394 0.34 7.54 25.22
C ILE A 394 0.71 6.57 26.34
N VAL A 395 0.90 5.32 25.99
CA VAL A 395 1.41 4.29 26.89
C VAL A 395 2.87 4.60 27.23
N SER A 396 3.14 4.78 28.52
CA SER A 396 4.45 5.24 29.01
C SER A 396 5.50 4.12 29.15
N GLU A 397 5.07 2.87 29.29
CA GLU A 397 5.96 1.73 29.55
C GLU A 397 5.42 0.41 28.98
N GLY A 398 6.25 -0.63 29.03
CA GLY A 398 5.91 -1.97 28.58
C GLY A 398 5.94 -2.14 27.06
N LYS A 399 5.32 -3.21 26.59
CA LYS A 399 5.31 -3.62 25.17
C LYS A 399 4.82 -2.54 24.22
N TRP A 400 3.84 -1.77 24.66
CA TRP A 400 3.15 -0.79 23.84
C TRP A 400 3.62 0.66 24.10
N LYS A 401 4.78 0.83 24.73
CA LYS A 401 5.36 2.16 24.96
C LYS A 401 5.42 2.98 23.67
N GLY A 402 4.88 4.21 23.72
CA GLY A 402 4.85 5.14 22.60
C GLY A 402 3.62 5.02 21.68
N TYR A 403 2.76 4.03 21.89
CA TYR A 403 1.45 3.93 21.23
C TYR A 403 0.39 4.61 22.08
N THR A 404 -0.73 5.01 21.48
CA THR A 404 -1.92 5.34 22.26
C THR A 404 -2.56 4.06 22.79
N TRP A 405 -3.34 4.15 23.87
CA TRP A 405 -4.02 2.97 24.45
C TRP A 405 -4.93 2.28 23.43
N ILE A 406 -5.64 3.06 22.61
CA ILE A 406 -6.51 2.49 21.59
C ILE A 406 -5.72 1.79 20.48
N GLU A 407 -4.60 2.37 20.00
CA GLU A 407 -3.71 1.69 19.03
C GLU A 407 -3.14 0.40 19.63
N ALA A 408 -2.67 0.45 20.88
CA ALA A 408 -2.14 -0.72 21.58
C ALA A 408 -3.18 -1.84 21.68
N TYR A 409 -4.42 -1.51 21.99
CA TYR A 409 -5.52 -2.48 22.04
C TYR A 409 -5.79 -3.11 20.66
N VAL A 410 -5.94 -2.27 19.64
CA VAL A 410 -6.23 -2.73 18.28
C VAL A 410 -5.09 -3.61 17.74
N TYR A 411 -3.84 -3.22 17.95
CA TYR A 411 -2.69 -4.03 17.53
C TYR A 411 -2.55 -5.33 18.31
N ASN A 412 -2.94 -5.34 19.59
CA ASN A 412 -3.00 -6.58 20.34
C ASN A 412 -4.11 -7.53 19.83
N MET A 413 -5.25 -6.99 19.37
CA MET A 413 -6.30 -7.79 18.71
C MET A 413 -5.75 -8.45 17.42
N ASP A 414 -5.01 -7.69 16.62
CA ASP A 414 -4.39 -8.21 15.42
C ASP A 414 -3.44 -9.40 15.74
N GLU A 415 -2.57 -9.25 16.73
CA GLU A 415 -1.67 -10.33 17.18
C GLU A 415 -2.41 -11.58 17.67
N MET A 416 -3.48 -11.38 18.45
CA MET A 416 -4.30 -12.49 18.95
C MET A 416 -5.01 -13.26 17.82
N SER A 417 -5.20 -12.63 16.67
CA SER A 417 -5.75 -13.28 15.48
C SER A 417 -4.72 -14.17 14.74
N GLY A 418 -3.51 -14.30 15.29
CA GLY A 418 -2.43 -15.10 14.70
C GLY A 418 -1.71 -14.43 13.53
N ARG A 419 -1.84 -13.11 13.42
CA ARG A 419 -1.21 -12.33 12.34
C ARG A 419 -0.08 -11.50 12.89
N PRO A 420 1.07 -11.46 12.19
CA PRO A 420 2.17 -10.61 12.61
C PRO A 420 1.73 -9.16 12.45
N THR A 421 1.57 -8.47 13.54
CA THR A 421 1.23 -7.06 13.59
C THR A 421 2.35 -6.31 14.27
N ASN A 422 3.43 -6.16 13.58
CA ASN A 422 4.39 -5.15 13.96
C ASN A 422 4.36 -4.04 12.91
N PRO A 423 3.56 -2.99 13.09
CA PRO A 423 3.61 -1.83 12.23
C PRO A 423 4.97 -1.13 12.27
N ASP A 424 5.80 -1.44 13.30
CA ASP A 424 7.12 -0.86 13.49
C ASP A 424 8.24 -1.65 12.78
N VAL A 425 7.94 -2.73 12.07
CA VAL A 425 8.97 -3.52 11.37
C VAL A 425 9.64 -2.71 10.27
N VAL A 426 9.04 -1.63 9.79
CA VAL A 426 9.58 -0.92 8.65
C VAL A 426 9.90 0.55 8.88
N VAL A 427 9.37 1.19 9.90
CA VAL A 427 9.72 2.60 10.17
C VAL A 427 9.83 2.82 11.66
N GLN A 428 10.99 2.60 12.22
CA GLN A 428 11.37 3.34 13.41
C GLN A 428 11.54 4.79 12.95
N SER A 429 10.50 5.62 13.15
CA SER A 429 10.72 7.06 13.16
C SER A 429 11.90 7.34 14.08
N PRO A 430 12.87 8.19 13.68
CA PRO A 430 13.92 8.60 14.59
C PRO A 430 13.21 9.05 15.86
N ALA A 431 13.55 8.44 16.98
CA ALA A 431 13.13 8.92 18.28
C ALA A 431 13.43 10.42 18.27
N ILE A 432 12.42 11.23 18.54
CA ILE A 432 12.65 12.64 18.87
C ILE A 432 13.64 12.56 20.03
N ALA A 433 14.91 12.84 19.72
CA ALA A 433 15.92 13.01 20.73
C ALA A 433 15.37 14.15 21.59
N ALA A 434 14.90 13.81 22.77
CA ALA A 434 14.62 14.79 23.79
C ALA A 434 15.94 15.55 23.97
N ASN A 435 15.99 16.77 23.50
CA ASN A 435 17.03 17.69 23.87
C ASN A 435 17.02 17.75 25.40
N GLN A 436 17.94 17.01 26.01
CA GLN A 436 18.42 17.30 27.34
C GLN A 436 19.51 18.32 27.14
N ASP A 437 19.19 19.55 27.44
CA ASP A 437 20.09 20.56 28.03
C ASP A 437 19.26 21.44 28.96
#